data_8baa6d3e7993f57877cd4766368afc4c
#
_entry.id   8baa6d3e7993f57877cd4766368afc4c
#
_cell.length_a   1.000
_cell.length_b   1.000
_cell.length_c   1.000
_cell.angle_alpha   90.00
_cell.angle_beta   90.00
_cell.angle_gamma   90.00
#
_symmetry.space_group_name_H-M   'P 1'
#
loop_
_entity.id
_entity.type
_entity.pdbx_description
1 polymer ?
#
loop_
_entity_poly.entity_id
_entity_poly.type
_entity_poly.pdbx_seq_one_letter_code
_entity_poly.pdbx_strand_id
1 'polypeptide(L)'
;MRRPTAALGAGLVLALLATLTSACTGGGGEHITLRVLASPELADVEPLLGELEEDTGVELKLEYTATAELEGQPPAAGQKSAHDLAWLASDRSFLLRLQDSAGGLVRPESTSIMRSPVVVGLTSDAARDLRGRAPGGRISWADLADAAADGTVRFGMADPRRSDTGRAALVGVATAAAGTGSALREEDVSCDRLRGFRSGQTLTAPASRELTDAYAERPEAADALIAHEAELLSLNASGRLREPLEIVHPDDGMVLSDFPLLLLDPGEREAYGKVVDWLLSPDTQRELMRRTHRRPVSQDVEPSPELRTSVGNALSFPDRLSIVRQLVDDYGDPVHTSGDQVVFLLDFSTSMRGERIAALRAAFAGLSGADRTSTGKFARFYRGERLTVVRFGGSVLQEHTVTVRSDADLKTLDRIVAGGGFDDATALWSALDRGYRIAADAVRAAPERPVAIVLMTDGENNTGLSYAEFLRRHGRLGSAADAVPTFTVQFGEADAGALKRAAAATGGRMVDAGLSSLTDAFKEIRGCH
;
A
#
# COMPACT_ATOMS: atom_id res chain seq x y z
N MET A 1 -20.83 -81.94 9.56
CA MET A 1 -21.85 -83.00 9.31
C MET A 1 -22.99 -82.35 8.49
N ARG A 2 -23.22 -82.94 7.35
CA ARG A 2 -24.47 -83.04 6.59
C ARG A 2 -25.13 -81.71 6.01
N ARG A 3 -24.95 -81.55 4.73
CA ARG A 3 -26.00 -81.17 3.75
C ARG A 3 -27.22 -82.12 3.82
N PRO A 4 -28.40 -81.80 3.19
CA PRO A 4 -28.57 -81.62 1.77
C PRO A 4 -29.73 -80.65 1.36
N THR A 5 -29.65 -80.12 0.13
CA THR A 5 -30.44 -80.34 -1.15
C THR A 5 -31.95 -80.03 -1.07
N ALA A 6 -32.59 -79.42 -1.97
CA ALA A 6 -32.80 -79.30 -3.39
C ALA A 6 -34.22 -78.68 -3.51
N ALA A 7 -34.87 -78.27 -4.52
CA ALA A 7 -34.73 -78.19 -5.96
C ALA A 7 -35.92 -77.37 -6.52
N LEU A 8 -35.72 -76.77 -7.70
CA LEU A 8 -36.61 -76.59 -8.84
C LEU A 8 -38.09 -76.19 -8.71
N GLY A 9 -38.49 -75.18 -9.47
CA GLY A 9 -39.82 -74.89 -9.96
C GLY A 9 -39.89 -73.74 -10.96
N ALA A 10 -39.87 -74.11 -12.24
CA ALA A 10 -40.02 -73.16 -13.36
C ALA A 10 -41.49 -72.70 -13.50
N GLY A 11 -41.69 -71.47 -13.91
CA GLY A 11 -43.00 -70.94 -14.30
C GLY A 11 -42.86 -69.66 -15.18
N LEU A 12 -42.83 -69.86 -16.45
CA LEU A 12 -42.83 -68.87 -17.52
C LEU A 12 -44.27 -68.31 -17.69
N VAL A 13 -44.53 -67.05 -17.47
CA VAL A 13 -45.73 -66.35 -17.99
C VAL A 13 -45.30 -65.00 -18.60
N LEU A 14 -45.41 -64.96 -19.91
CA LEU A 14 -45.31 -63.75 -20.72
C LEU A 14 -46.57 -62.93 -20.48
N ALA A 15 -46.43 -61.67 -20.05
CA ALA A 15 -47.48 -60.64 -20.17
C ALA A 15 -46.85 -59.38 -20.77
N LEU A 16 -47.11 -59.13 -22.06
CA LEU A 16 -46.90 -57.86 -22.71
C LEU A 16 -47.85 -56.82 -22.09
N LEU A 17 -47.29 -55.82 -21.44
CA LEU A 17 -47.95 -54.56 -21.17
C LEU A 17 -47.16 -53.41 -21.83
N ALA A 18 -47.72 -52.91 -22.88
CA ALA A 18 -47.26 -51.68 -23.50
C ALA A 18 -47.47 -50.50 -22.53
N THR A 19 -46.40 -49.98 -21.96
CA THR A 19 -46.43 -48.70 -21.26
C THR A 19 -46.09 -47.59 -22.26
N LEU A 20 -47.07 -46.79 -22.55
CA LEU A 20 -46.92 -45.49 -23.18
C LEU A 20 -46.05 -44.64 -22.26
N THR A 21 -44.78 -44.48 -22.60
CA THR A 21 -43.96 -43.42 -22.04
C THR A 21 -44.35 -42.11 -22.74
N SER A 22 -45.17 -41.33 -22.03
CA SER A 22 -45.32 -39.89 -22.35
C SER A 22 -43.96 -39.24 -22.23
N ALA A 23 -43.30 -38.99 -23.33
CA ALA A 23 -42.18 -38.09 -23.40
C ALA A 23 -42.70 -36.68 -23.07
N CYS A 24 -42.59 -36.28 -21.83
CA CYS A 24 -42.56 -34.86 -21.49
C CYS A 24 -41.29 -34.29 -22.10
N THR A 25 -41.38 -33.73 -23.29
CA THR A 25 -40.40 -32.78 -23.80
C THR A 25 -40.58 -31.49 -23.00
N GLY A 26 -40.14 -31.50 -21.74
CA GLY A 26 -39.75 -30.29 -21.05
C GLY A 26 -38.45 -29.85 -21.68
N GLY A 27 -38.42 -28.67 -22.25
CA GLY A 27 -37.21 -28.02 -22.71
C GLY A 27 -36.31 -27.75 -21.50
N GLY A 28 -35.51 -28.73 -21.12
CA GLY A 28 -34.36 -28.51 -20.21
C GLY A 28 -33.28 -27.85 -21.05
N GLY A 29 -33.22 -26.54 -21.03
CA GLY A 29 -32.02 -25.85 -21.48
C GLY A 29 -30.81 -26.46 -20.77
N GLU A 30 -29.73 -26.71 -21.49
CA GLU A 30 -28.49 -27.20 -20.91
C GLU A 30 -28.09 -26.24 -19.80
N HIS A 31 -28.10 -26.70 -18.55
CA HIS A 31 -27.68 -25.89 -17.40
C HIS A 31 -26.15 -25.84 -17.39
N ILE A 32 -25.59 -24.68 -17.68
CA ILE A 32 -24.14 -24.47 -17.76
C ILE A 32 -23.66 -23.85 -16.45
N THR A 33 -22.67 -24.45 -15.82
CA THR A 33 -22.02 -23.88 -14.63
C THR A 33 -20.64 -23.38 -15.01
N LEU A 34 -20.36 -22.08 -14.80
CA LEU A 34 -19.07 -21.46 -15.03
C LEU A 34 -18.39 -21.11 -13.70
N ARG A 35 -17.13 -21.50 -13.57
CA ARG A 35 -16.29 -21.12 -12.43
C ARG A 35 -15.64 -19.78 -12.70
N VAL A 36 -15.90 -18.83 -11.83
CA VAL A 36 -15.48 -17.44 -11.99
C VAL A 36 -14.50 -17.05 -10.88
N LEU A 37 -13.30 -16.70 -11.28
CA LEU A 37 -12.34 -16.08 -10.39
C LEU A 37 -12.77 -14.63 -10.13
N ALA A 38 -13.11 -14.28 -8.90
CA ALA A 38 -13.77 -13.02 -8.59
C ALA A 38 -13.00 -12.15 -7.58
N SER A 39 -12.99 -10.85 -7.81
CA SER A 39 -12.54 -9.89 -6.80
C SER A 39 -13.52 -9.84 -5.62
N PRO A 40 -13.04 -9.73 -4.35
CA PRO A 40 -13.90 -9.68 -3.16
C PRO A 40 -14.93 -8.55 -3.19
N GLU A 41 -14.65 -7.47 -3.89
CA GLU A 41 -15.54 -6.32 -4.10
C GLU A 41 -16.86 -6.70 -4.78
N LEU A 42 -16.89 -7.83 -5.50
CA LEU A 42 -18.06 -8.30 -6.24
C LEU A 42 -19.07 -9.11 -5.40
N ALA A 43 -18.81 -9.33 -4.11
CA ALA A 43 -19.72 -10.09 -3.27
C ALA A 43 -21.12 -9.46 -3.12
N ASP A 44 -21.26 -8.17 -3.39
CA ASP A 44 -22.54 -7.46 -3.41
C ASP A 44 -23.38 -7.71 -4.67
N VAL A 45 -22.80 -8.35 -5.69
CA VAL A 45 -23.50 -8.76 -6.93
C VAL A 45 -24.17 -10.14 -6.80
N GLU A 46 -23.72 -10.99 -5.84
CA GLU A 46 -24.25 -12.35 -5.67
C GLU A 46 -25.78 -12.44 -5.64
N PRO A 47 -26.52 -11.52 -4.99
CA PRO A 47 -27.99 -11.58 -4.98
C PRO A 47 -28.66 -11.49 -6.36
N LEU A 48 -27.93 -11.06 -7.40
CA LEU A 48 -28.42 -10.99 -8.78
C LEU A 48 -28.12 -12.24 -9.59
N LEU A 49 -27.22 -13.11 -9.13
CA LEU A 49 -26.77 -14.27 -9.90
C LEU A 49 -27.84 -15.35 -10.07
N GLY A 50 -28.80 -15.43 -9.14
CA GLY A 50 -29.94 -16.31 -9.28
C GLY A 50 -30.89 -15.88 -10.44
N GLU A 51 -31.11 -14.59 -10.59
CA GLU A 51 -31.89 -14.03 -11.72
C GLU A 51 -31.17 -14.27 -13.06
N LEU A 52 -29.85 -14.12 -13.09
CA LEU A 52 -29.01 -14.44 -14.24
C LEU A 52 -29.15 -15.91 -14.64
N GLU A 53 -29.08 -16.82 -13.68
CA GLU A 53 -29.25 -18.26 -13.93
C GLU A 53 -30.65 -18.59 -14.48
N GLU A 54 -31.71 -18.04 -13.89
CA GLU A 54 -33.07 -18.23 -14.34
C GLU A 54 -33.30 -17.74 -15.79
N ASP A 55 -32.72 -16.57 -16.14
CA ASP A 55 -32.94 -15.94 -17.44
C ASP A 55 -32.07 -16.52 -18.55
N THR A 56 -30.84 -16.97 -18.22
CA THR A 56 -29.83 -17.38 -19.22
C THR A 56 -29.56 -18.88 -19.27
N GLY A 57 -29.91 -19.62 -18.21
CA GLY A 57 -29.52 -21.02 -18.01
C GLY A 57 -28.03 -21.17 -17.62
N VAL A 58 -27.34 -20.08 -17.24
CA VAL A 58 -25.93 -20.09 -16.88
C VAL A 58 -25.75 -19.74 -15.40
N GLU A 59 -25.26 -20.69 -14.62
CA GLU A 59 -24.87 -20.50 -13.21
C GLU A 59 -23.44 -19.97 -13.13
N LEU A 60 -23.21 -18.87 -12.39
CA LEU A 60 -21.88 -18.37 -12.08
C LEU A 60 -21.48 -18.77 -10.64
N LYS A 61 -20.40 -19.53 -10.50
CA LYS A 61 -19.80 -19.85 -9.19
C LYS A 61 -18.60 -18.97 -8.94
N LEU A 62 -18.77 -17.96 -8.08
CA LEU A 62 -17.71 -17.02 -7.74
C LEU A 62 -16.75 -17.65 -6.73
N GLU A 63 -15.47 -17.66 -7.07
CA GLU A 63 -14.36 -18.00 -6.16
C GLU A 63 -13.58 -16.72 -5.87
N TYR A 64 -13.76 -16.18 -4.66
CA TYR A 64 -13.11 -14.92 -4.28
C TYR A 64 -11.63 -15.12 -3.97
N THR A 65 -10.81 -14.28 -4.57
CA THR A 65 -9.39 -14.29 -4.32
C THR A 65 -8.84 -12.87 -4.28
N ALA A 66 -7.86 -12.64 -3.39
CA ALA A 66 -7.15 -11.37 -3.37
C ALA A 66 -6.30 -11.23 -4.64
N THR A 67 -6.18 -9.99 -5.13
CA THR A 67 -5.38 -9.69 -6.32
C THR A 67 -3.96 -10.26 -6.24
N ALA A 68 -3.35 -10.30 -5.05
CA ALA A 68 -2.02 -10.87 -4.84
C ALA A 68 -1.94 -12.38 -5.09
N GLU A 69 -3.01 -13.13 -4.87
CA GLU A 69 -3.05 -14.57 -5.10
C GLU A 69 -3.24 -14.90 -6.58
N LEU A 70 -3.88 -13.99 -7.33
CA LEU A 70 -3.87 -13.99 -8.80
C LEU A 70 -2.45 -13.88 -9.36
N GLU A 71 -1.51 -13.41 -8.53
CA GLU A 71 -0.11 -13.20 -8.85
C GLU A 71 0.69 -14.51 -8.94
N GLY A 72 0.18 -15.59 -8.35
CA GLY A 72 0.96 -16.80 -8.16
C GLY A 72 1.26 -17.56 -9.45
N GLN A 73 0.34 -17.69 -10.39
CA GLN A 73 0.61 -18.32 -11.70
C GLN A 73 -0.54 -18.03 -12.69
N PRO A 74 -0.34 -17.19 -13.72
CA PRO A 74 -1.20 -17.28 -14.90
C PRO A 74 -1.02 -18.69 -15.51
N PRO A 75 -2.11 -19.31 -16.04
CA PRO A 75 -1.97 -20.61 -16.68
C PRO A 75 -0.89 -20.56 -17.75
N ALA A 76 0.05 -21.51 -17.73
CA ALA A 76 1.07 -21.61 -18.76
C ALA A 76 0.40 -21.79 -20.12
N ALA A 77 1.01 -21.25 -21.17
CA ALA A 77 0.48 -21.37 -22.53
C ALA A 77 0.12 -22.83 -22.86
N GLY A 78 -1.15 -23.10 -23.14
CA GLY A 78 -1.68 -24.44 -23.43
C GLY A 78 -2.17 -25.24 -22.22
N GLN A 79 -2.10 -24.72 -20.98
CA GLN A 79 -2.80 -25.31 -19.85
C GLN A 79 -4.24 -24.77 -19.76
N LYS A 80 -5.19 -25.68 -19.48
CA LYS A 80 -6.57 -25.29 -19.21
C LYS A 80 -6.59 -24.48 -17.89
N SER A 81 -7.19 -23.28 -17.92
CA SER A 81 -7.40 -22.50 -16.72
C SER A 81 -8.20 -23.29 -15.68
N ALA A 82 -7.92 -23.08 -14.41
CA ALA A 82 -8.74 -23.62 -13.33
C ALA A 82 -10.14 -22.96 -13.31
N HIS A 83 -10.28 -21.76 -13.87
CA HIS A 83 -11.50 -20.99 -13.98
C HIS A 83 -11.85 -20.75 -15.45
N ASP A 84 -13.13 -20.66 -15.73
CA ASP A 84 -13.69 -20.44 -17.06
C ASP A 84 -13.72 -18.94 -17.37
N LEU A 85 -14.01 -18.12 -16.36
CA LEU A 85 -14.04 -16.66 -16.41
C LEU A 85 -13.22 -16.04 -15.28
N ALA A 86 -12.89 -14.74 -15.45
CA ALA A 86 -12.48 -13.89 -14.33
C ALA A 86 -13.34 -12.62 -14.29
N TRP A 87 -13.81 -12.23 -13.10
CA TRP A 87 -14.53 -10.99 -12.90
C TRP A 87 -13.80 -10.16 -11.85
N LEU A 88 -13.11 -9.14 -12.30
CA LEU A 88 -12.14 -8.41 -11.49
C LEU A 88 -12.60 -6.96 -11.28
N ALA A 89 -12.14 -6.33 -10.20
CA ALA A 89 -12.33 -4.89 -10.02
C ALA A 89 -11.60 -4.10 -11.10
N SER A 90 -10.40 -4.59 -11.49
CA SER A 90 -9.62 -4.09 -12.63
C SER A 90 -8.81 -5.24 -13.25
N ASP A 91 -8.73 -5.28 -14.57
CA ASP A 91 -7.90 -6.27 -15.27
C ASP A 91 -6.45 -5.80 -15.49
N ARG A 92 -6.12 -4.56 -15.13
CA ARG A 92 -4.84 -3.92 -15.47
C ARG A 92 -3.64 -4.69 -14.95
N SER A 93 -3.58 -4.94 -13.65
CA SER A 93 -2.49 -5.71 -13.04
C SER A 93 -2.42 -7.15 -13.57
N PHE A 94 -3.58 -7.77 -13.78
CA PHE A 94 -3.68 -9.12 -14.34
C PHE A 94 -3.11 -9.20 -15.77
N LEU A 95 -3.49 -8.27 -16.65
CA LEU A 95 -3.03 -8.23 -18.03
C LEU A 95 -1.52 -7.93 -18.13
N LEU A 96 -0.98 -7.03 -17.30
CA LEU A 96 0.45 -6.76 -17.26
C LEU A 96 1.27 -8.01 -16.92
N ARG A 97 0.75 -8.88 -16.07
CA ARG A 97 1.42 -10.14 -15.72
C ARG A 97 1.31 -11.19 -16.79
N LEU A 98 0.16 -11.30 -17.44
CA LEU A 98 0.04 -12.15 -18.60
C LEU A 98 1.08 -11.78 -19.66
N GLN A 99 1.36 -10.49 -19.85
CA GLN A 99 2.39 -10.02 -20.79
C GLN A 99 3.80 -10.36 -20.31
N ASP A 100 4.08 -10.26 -19.01
CA ASP A 100 5.40 -10.51 -18.41
C ASP A 100 5.75 -12.02 -18.35
N SER A 101 4.74 -12.89 -18.17
CA SER A 101 4.97 -14.30 -17.84
C SER A 101 5.13 -15.24 -19.03
N ALA A 102 4.77 -14.87 -20.24
CA ALA A 102 4.78 -15.85 -21.32
C ALA A 102 4.79 -15.26 -22.73
N GLY A 103 5.87 -14.77 -23.20
CA GLY A 103 6.21 -14.70 -24.64
C GLY A 103 5.05 -14.70 -25.65
N GLY A 104 3.98 -13.94 -25.44
CA GLY A 104 2.91 -13.78 -26.41
C GLY A 104 1.58 -14.48 -26.11
N LEU A 105 1.12 -14.53 -24.85
CA LEU A 105 -0.24 -14.99 -24.56
C LEU A 105 -1.28 -14.08 -25.25
N VAL A 106 -2.26 -14.72 -25.88
CA VAL A 106 -3.42 -14.02 -26.44
C VAL A 106 -4.16 -13.33 -25.31
N ARG A 107 -4.34 -12.02 -25.43
CA ARG A 107 -5.14 -11.23 -24.47
C ARG A 107 -6.54 -11.84 -24.42
N PRO A 108 -7.06 -12.18 -23.22
CA PRO A 108 -8.43 -12.68 -23.09
C PRO A 108 -9.44 -11.63 -23.56
N GLU A 109 -10.58 -12.10 -24.07
CA GLU A 109 -11.72 -11.24 -24.31
C GLU A 109 -12.19 -10.65 -22.99
N SER A 110 -12.42 -9.35 -22.94
CA SER A 110 -12.74 -8.60 -21.73
C SER A 110 -13.85 -7.61 -22.01
N THR A 111 -14.90 -7.64 -21.18
CA THR A 111 -16.04 -6.73 -21.30
C THR A 111 -16.24 -5.98 -19.99
N SER A 112 -16.22 -4.65 -20.04
CA SER A 112 -16.54 -3.79 -18.89
C SER A 112 -18.01 -3.89 -18.54
N ILE A 113 -18.32 -4.22 -17.28
CA ILE A 113 -19.71 -4.43 -16.83
C ILE A 113 -20.26 -3.23 -16.06
N MET A 114 -19.45 -2.59 -15.22
CA MET A 114 -19.84 -1.44 -14.41
C MET A 114 -18.58 -0.65 -14.05
N ARG A 115 -18.74 0.54 -13.48
CA ARG A 115 -17.60 1.41 -13.16
C ARG A 115 -17.66 1.98 -11.75
N SER A 116 -16.52 2.16 -11.13
CA SER A 116 -16.39 2.94 -9.90
C SER A 116 -15.00 3.56 -9.82
N PRO A 117 -14.87 4.90 -9.64
CA PRO A 117 -13.59 5.52 -9.41
C PRO A 117 -13.10 5.21 -7.99
N VAL A 118 -11.77 5.21 -7.81
CA VAL A 118 -11.16 5.25 -6.48
C VAL A 118 -11.13 6.69 -6.01
N VAL A 119 -11.74 6.96 -4.87
CA VAL A 119 -12.00 8.28 -4.30
C VAL A 119 -11.67 8.33 -2.80
N VAL A 120 -11.91 9.47 -2.17
CA VAL A 120 -11.63 9.69 -0.75
C VAL A 120 -12.92 10.03 -0.01
N GLY A 121 -13.29 9.20 0.97
CA GLY A 121 -14.34 9.54 1.93
C GLY A 121 -13.72 10.25 3.14
N LEU A 122 -14.11 11.47 3.43
CA LEU A 122 -13.58 12.29 4.52
C LEU A 122 -14.61 12.48 5.62
N THR A 123 -14.17 12.53 6.86
CA THR A 123 -15.00 13.10 7.95
C THR A 123 -15.25 14.59 7.66
N SER A 124 -16.37 15.13 8.15
CA SER A 124 -16.75 16.53 7.92
C SER A 124 -15.67 17.53 8.36
N ASP A 125 -14.96 17.23 9.45
CA ASP A 125 -13.88 18.09 9.95
C ASP A 125 -12.64 18.02 9.05
N ALA A 126 -12.21 16.81 8.65
CA ALA A 126 -11.08 16.62 7.75
C ALA A 126 -11.34 17.28 6.38
N ALA A 127 -12.57 17.15 5.85
CA ALA A 127 -12.95 17.77 4.59
C ALA A 127 -12.87 19.31 4.66
N ARG A 128 -13.35 19.89 5.76
CA ARG A 128 -13.27 21.34 6.01
C ARG A 128 -11.83 21.83 6.08
N ASP A 129 -11.00 21.14 6.85
CA ASP A 129 -9.60 21.51 7.06
C ASP A 129 -8.79 21.40 5.78
N LEU A 130 -8.97 20.32 5.02
CA LEU A 130 -8.30 20.13 3.72
C LEU A 130 -8.73 21.20 2.70
N ARG A 131 -10.04 21.49 2.59
CA ARG A 131 -10.52 22.56 1.69
C ARG A 131 -9.97 23.92 2.07
N GLY A 132 -9.81 24.19 3.36
CA GLY A 132 -9.21 25.45 3.82
C GLY A 132 -7.75 25.64 3.40
N ARG A 133 -7.05 24.53 3.08
CA ARG A 133 -5.65 24.53 2.64
C ARG A 133 -5.49 24.36 1.13
N ALA A 134 -6.45 23.67 0.50
CA ALA A 134 -6.39 23.35 -0.93
C ALA A 134 -6.63 24.59 -1.81
N PRO A 135 -5.87 24.76 -2.89
CA PRO A 135 -6.08 25.86 -3.84
C PRO A 135 -7.51 25.85 -4.41
N GLY A 136 -8.22 26.96 -4.24
CA GLY A 136 -9.62 27.06 -4.68
C GLY A 136 -10.61 26.13 -3.97
N GLY A 137 -10.22 25.53 -2.84
CA GLY A 137 -11.05 24.63 -2.05
C GLY A 137 -11.29 23.26 -2.68
N ARG A 138 -10.53 22.88 -3.73
CA ARG A 138 -10.61 21.59 -4.40
C ARG A 138 -9.47 20.69 -3.94
N ILE A 139 -9.85 19.57 -3.32
CA ILE A 139 -8.90 18.64 -2.73
C ILE A 139 -8.33 17.73 -3.82
N SER A 140 -7.00 17.58 -3.85
CA SER A 140 -6.24 16.74 -4.76
C SER A 140 -5.58 15.56 -4.00
N TRP A 141 -5.05 14.57 -4.73
CA TRP A 141 -4.17 13.55 -4.16
C TRP A 141 -2.91 14.17 -3.55
N ALA A 142 -2.42 15.27 -4.15
CA ALA A 142 -1.29 15.99 -3.61
C ALA A 142 -1.60 16.57 -2.22
N ASP A 143 -2.77 17.21 -2.04
CA ASP A 143 -3.18 17.78 -0.76
C ASP A 143 -3.35 16.70 0.31
N LEU A 144 -3.92 15.53 -0.07
CA LEU A 144 -4.07 14.40 0.84
C LEU A 144 -2.71 13.82 1.25
N ALA A 145 -1.78 13.66 0.28
CA ALA A 145 -0.45 13.15 0.56
C ALA A 145 0.36 14.10 1.47
N ASP A 146 0.26 15.41 1.24
CA ASP A 146 0.89 16.42 2.07
C ASP A 146 0.32 16.39 3.50
N ALA A 147 -1.01 16.29 3.65
CA ALA A 147 -1.67 16.23 4.94
C ALA A 147 -1.40 14.92 5.71
N ALA A 148 -1.25 13.82 4.99
CA ALA A 148 -0.81 12.55 5.57
C ALA A 148 0.63 12.61 6.07
N ALA A 149 1.55 13.18 5.27
CA ALA A 149 2.95 13.30 5.63
C ALA A 149 3.18 14.27 6.80
N ASP A 150 2.38 15.34 6.91
CA ASP A 150 2.48 16.27 8.04
C ASP A 150 1.66 15.84 9.27
N GLY A 151 0.98 14.69 9.19
CA GLY A 151 0.25 14.08 10.29
C GLY A 151 -1.08 14.75 10.64
N THR A 152 -1.57 15.64 9.78
CA THR A 152 -2.86 16.34 9.99
C THR A 152 -4.06 15.53 9.55
N VAL A 153 -3.86 14.54 8.64
CA VAL A 153 -4.90 13.59 8.23
C VAL A 153 -4.40 12.17 8.43
N ARG A 154 -5.20 11.37 9.10
CA ARG A 154 -5.01 9.91 9.20
C ARG A 154 -5.98 9.26 8.22
N PHE A 155 -5.53 8.25 7.50
CA PHE A 155 -6.40 7.57 6.55
C PHE A 155 -6.37 6.05 6.68
N GLY A 156 -7.45 5.43 6.19
CA GLY A 156 -7.56 4.00 5.94
C GLY A 156 -7.46 3.72 4.43
N MET A 157 -6.73 2.68 4.07
CA MET A 157 -6.59 2.20 2.69
C MET A 157 -6.33 0.69 2.70
N ALA A 158 -6.88 -0.03 1.72
CA ALA A 158 -6.55 -1.43 1.52
C ALA A 158 -5.06 -1.61 1.16
N ASP A 159 -4.47 -2.72 1.61
CA ASP A 159 -3.06 -3.03 1.38
C ASP A 159 -2.75 -3.10 -0.14
N PRO A 160 -1.92 -2.20 -0.70
CA PRO A 160 -1.65 -2.16 -2.13
C PRO A 160 -0.89 -3.40 -2.64
N ARG A 161 -0.30 -4.18 -1.74
CA ARG A 161 0.31 -5.48 -2.09
C ARG A 161 -0.77 -6.51 -2.44
N ARG A 162 -1.99 -6.35 -1.95
CA ARG A 162 -3.10 -7.32 -2.05
C ARG A 162 -4.32 -6.79 -2.77
N SER A 163 -4.49 -5.46 -2.88
CA SER A 163 -5.70 -4.80 -3.41
C SER A 163 -5.40 -3.90 -4.60
N ASP A 164 -6.19 -4.05 -5.67
CA ASP A 164 -6.15 -3.13 -6.81
C ASP A 164 -6.58 -1.71 -6.44
N THR A 165 -7.51 -1.56 -5.48
CA THR A 165 -7.91 -0.26 -4.95
C THR A 165 -6.75 0.46 -4.29
N GLY A 166 -5.96 -0.25 -3.46
CA GLY A 166 -4.75 0.30 -2.87
C GLY A 166 -3.72 0.72 -3.94
N ARG A 167 -3.50 -0.11 -4.97
CA ARG A 167 -2.62 0.23 -6.10
C ARG A 167 -3.10 1.45 -6.86
N ALA A 168 -4.40 1.53 -7.11
CA ALA A 168 -5.01 2.68 -7.79
C ALA A 168 -4.80 3.99 -7.00
N ALA A 169 -4.90 3.95 -5.66
CA ALA A 169 -4.59 5.09 -4.81
C ALA A 169 -3.11 5.51 -4.93
N LEU A 170 -2.17 4.55 -4.96
CA LEU A 170 -0.74 4.86 -5.16
C LEU A 170 -0.49 5.51 -6.53
N VAL A 171 -1.18 5.05 -7.59
CA VAL A 171 -1.12 5.68 -8.91
C VAL A 171 -1.60 7.13 -8.83
N GLY A 172 -2.70 7.40 -8.11
CA GLY A 172 -3.21 8.75 -7.88
C GLY A 172 -2.16 9.66 -7.24
N VAL A 173 -1.61 9.23 -6.10
CA VAL A 173 -0.59 9.98 -5.35
C VAL A 173 0.70 10.19 -6.16
N ALA A 174 1.17 9.16 -6.87
CA ALA A 174 2.40 9.25 -7.66
C ALA A 174 2.21 10.15 -8.90
N THR A 175 1.06 10.07 -9.59
CA THR A 175 0.76 10.92 -10.75
C THR A 175 0.63 12.39 -10.33
N ALA A 176 -0.01 12.67 -9.20
CA ALA A 176 -0.08 14.01 -8.62
C ALA A 176 1.32 14.56 -8.30
N ALA A 177 2.22 13.71 -7.82
CA ALA A 177 3.61 14.08 -7.55
C ALA A 177 4.39 14.40 -8.80
N ALA A 178 4.23 13.60 -9.84
CA ALA A 178 4.93 13.79 -11.12
C ALA A 178 4.44 15.02 -11.89
N GLY A 179 3.18 15.43 -11.70
CA GLY A 179 2.57 16.57 -12.39
C GLY A 179 2.49 16.41 -13.91
N THR A 180 2.63 15.18 -14.42
CA THR A 180 2.75 14.92 -15.87
C THR A 180 1.40 14.74 -16.56
N GLY A 181 0.35 14.34 -15.86
CA GLY A 181 -0.96 14.01 -16.42
C GLY A 181 -0.95 12.82 -17.39
N SER A 182 0.21 12.18 -17.58
CA SER A 182 0.40 11.00 -18.45
C SER A 182 0.66 9.74 -17.63
N ALA A 183 0.74 8.58 -18.30
CA ALA A 183 1.14 7.34 -17.64
C ALA A 183 2.51 7.47 -16.98
N LEU A 184 2.64 6.99 -15.74
CA LEU A 184 3.87 7.06 -14.95
C LEU A 184 5.00 6.27 -15.61
N ARG A 185 6.21 6.82 -15.51
CA ARG A 185 7.47 6.15 -15.79
C ARG A 185 8.20 5.85 -14.47
N GLU A 186 9.24 5.03 -14.51
CA GLU A 186 10.04 4.69 -13.32
C GLU A 186 10.64 5.94 -12.66
N GLU A 187 11.13 6.91 -13.46
CA GLU A 187 11.67 8.18 -12.96
C GLU A 187 10.63 9.13 -12.37
N ASP A 188 9.34 8.91 -12.64
CA ASP A 188 8.25 9.73 -12.10
C ASP A 188 7.82 9.29 -10.70
N VAL A 189 8.22 8.08 -10.25
CA VAL A 189 7.84 7.54 -8.94
C VAL A 189 8.72 8.13 -7.85
N SER A 190 8.10 8.89 -6.94
CA SER A 190 8.80 9.49 -5.80
C SER A 190 8.61 8.65 -4.54
N CYS A 191 9.64 7.89 -4.17
CA CYS A 191 9.66 7.06 -2.98
C CYS A 191 9.35 7.86 -1.71
N ASP A 192 9.99 9.02 -1.53
CA ASP A 192 9.75 9.89 -0.36
C ASP A 192 8.28 10.27 -0.21
N ARG A 193 7.63 10.57 -1.34
CA ARG A 193 6.22 10.95 -1.33
C ARG A 193 5.34 9.79 -0.92
N LEU A 194 5.61 8.59 -1.43
CA LEU A 194 4.89 7.38 -1.06
C LEU A 194 5.11 7.00 0.41
N ARG A 195 6.35 7.12 0.90
CA ARG A 195 6.67 6.90 2.32
C ARG A 195 6.00 7.94 3.23
N GLY A 196 6.04 9.22 2.84
CA GLY A 196 5.33 10.28 3.54
C GLY A 196 3.82 10.05 3.59
N PHE A 197 3.24 9.68 2.46
CA PHE A 197 1.83 9.33 2.39
C PHE A 197 1.49 8.15 3.32
N ARG A 198 2.27 7.05 3.27
CA ARG A 198 2.10 5.90 4.17
C ARG A 198 2.09 6.27 5.64
N SER A 199 2.86 7.29 6.06
CA SER A 199 2.95 7.67 7.47
C SER A 199 1.62 8.14 8.07
N GLY A 200 0.67 8.57 7.23
CA GLY A 200 -0.70 8.89 7.63
C GLY A 200 -1.64 7.69 7.66
N GLN A 201 -1.24 6.51 7.16
CA GLN A 201 -2.10 5.34 7.17
C GLN A 201 -2.21 4.73 8.58
N THR A 202 -3.42 4.72 9.14
CA THR A 202 -3.70 4.22 10.49
C THR A 202 -4.66 3.03 10.50
N LEU A 203 -5.31 2.77 9.37
CA LEU A 203 -6.17 1.62 9.18
C LEU A 203 -5.82 0.93 7.86
N THR A 204 -5.66 -0.40 7.90
CA THR A 204 -5.40 -1.23 6.72
C THR A 204 -6.20 -2.52 6.79
N ALA A 205 -6.55 -3.06 5.62
CA ALA A 205 -7.19 -4.35 5.46
C ALA A 205 -6.73 -4.99 4.13
N PRO A 206 -6.89 -6.30 3.94
CA PRO A 206 -6.52 -6.97 2.69
C PRO A 206 -7.29 -6.47 1.46
N ALA A 207 -8.58 -6.16 1.62
CA ALA A 207 -9.45 -5.65 0.55
C ALA A 207 -10.30 -4.47 1.04
N SER A 208 -10.89 -3.72 0.12
CA SER A 208 -11.66 -2.51 0.41
C SER A 208 -12.92 -2.77 1.24
N ARG A 209 -13.60 -3.90 1.02
CA ARG A 209 -14.78 -4.27 1.81
C ARG A 209 -14.43 -4.46 3.30
N GLU A 210 -13.37 -5.23 3.57
CA GLU A 210 -12.88 -5.44 4.93
C GLU A 210 -12.41 -4.14 5.58
N LEU A 211 -11.87 -3.22 4.78
CA LEU A 211 -11.50 -1.89 5.22
C LEU A 211 -12.72 -1.08 5.69
N THR A 212 -13.80 -1.06 4.91
CA THR A 212 -15.03 -0.35 5.26
C THR A 212 -15.70 -0.96 6.50
N ASP A 213 -15.64 -2.28 6.65
CA ASP A 213 -16.12 -2.98 7.85
C ASP A 213 -15.31 -2.63 9.08
N ALA A 214 -13.98 -2.67 9.00
CA ALA A 214 -13.08 -2.30 10.09
C ALA A 214 -13.22 -0.82 10.49
N TYR A 215 -13.49 0.06 9.52
CA TYR A 215 -13.75 1.48 9.81
C TYR A 215 -15.10 1.68 10.50
N ALA A 216 -16.15 0.99 10.05
CA ALA A 216 -17.46 1.10 10.69
C ALA A 216 -17.46 0.64 12.16
N GLU A 217 -16.56 -0.30 12.51
CA GLU A 217 -16.34 -0.73 13.91
C GLU A 217 -15.53 0.29 14.72
N ARG A 218 -14.61 1.03 14.09
CA ARG A 218 -13.70 1.98 14.75
C ARG A 218 -13.53 3.26 13.92
N PRO A 219 -14.57 4.10 13.79
CA PRO A 219 -14.51 5.30 12.94
C PRO A 219 -13.43 6.30 13.37
N GLU A 220 -13.06 6.32 14.66
CA GLU A 220 -12.00 7.18 15.19
C GLU A 220 -10.58 6.76 14.76
N ALA A 221 -10.43 5.58 14.14
CA ALA A 221 -9.13 5.10 13.69
C ALA A 221 -8.55 5.92 12.53
N ALA A 222 -9.40 6.53 11.70
CA ALA A 222 -8.98 7.33 10.55
C ALA A 222 -9.93 8.51 10.31
N ASP A 223 -9.39 9.57 9.72
CA ASP A 223 -10.14 10.79 9.36
C ASP A 223 -10.62 10.72 7.90
N ALA A 224 -10.04 9.78 7.14
CA ALA A 224 -10.32 9.54 5.74
C ALA A 224 -10.32 8.05 5.40
N LEU A 225 -11.11 7.64 4.40
CA LEU A 225 -11.04 6.31 3.76
C LEU A 225 -10.76 6.46 2.27
N ILE A 226 -9.86 5.65 1.74
CA ILE A 226 -9.61 5.55 0.31
C ILE A 226 -10.16 4.22 -0.17
N ALA A 227 -11.21 4.29 -1.00
CA ALA A 227 -11.93 3.12 -1.49
C ALA A 227 -12.64 3.47 -2.81
N HIS A 228 -13.31 2.50 -3.40
CA HIS A 228 -14.22 2.78 -4.51
C HIS A 228 -15.38 3.67 -4.06
N GLU A 229 -15.82 4.58 -4.93
CA GLU A 229 -16.99 5.42 -4.70
C GLU A 229 -18.21 4.59 -4.26
N ALA A 230 -18.43 3.46 -4.93
CA ALA A 230 -19.53 2.54 -4.64
C ALA A 230 -19.51 2.01 -3.21
N GLU A 231 -18.33 1.65 -2.70
CA GLU A 231 -18.16 1.14 -1.34
C GLU A 231 -18.40 2.22 -0.28
N LEU A 232 -17.94 3.46 -0.54
CA LEU A 232 -18.18 4.59 0.36
C LEU A 232 -19.65 5.00 0.37
N LEU A 233 -20.33 4.97 -0.78
CA LEU A 233 -21.78 5.19 -0.87
C LEU A 233 -22.54 4.11 -0.10
N SER A 234 -22.18 2.85 -0.29
CA SER A 234 -22.77 1.72 0.44
C SER A 234 -22.56 1.83 1.94
N LEU A 235 -21.35 2.23 2.37
CA LEU A 235 -21.05 2.46 3.78
C LEU A 235 -21.90 3.59 4.36
N ASN A 236 -22.03 4.71 3.65
CA ASN A 236 -22.88 5.84 4.06
C ASN A 236 -24.36 5.45 4.15
N ALA A 237 -24.83 4.62 3.22
CA ALA A 237 -26.23 4.15 3.21
C ALA A 237 -26.52 3.08 4.28
N SER A 238 -25.50 2.43 4.82
CA SER A 238 -25.63 1.29 5.75
C SER A 238 -26.20 1.64 7.12
N GLY A 239 -26.20 2.92 7.52
CA GLY A 239 -26.56 3.39 8.85
C GLY A 239 -25.56 3.02 9.96
N ARG A 240 -24.41 2.47 9.62
CA ARG A 240 -23.35 2.06 10.57
C ARG A 240 -22.52 3.25 11.07
N LEU A 241 -22.49 4.34 10.32
CA LEU A 241 -21.78 5.56 10.68
C LEU A 241 -22.71 6.54 11.40
N ARG A 242 -22.19 7.29 12.38
CA ARG A 242 -22.93 8.39 13.04
C ARG A 242 -23.19 9.56 12.09
N GLU A 243 -22.19 9.86 11.26
CA GLU A 243 -22.25 10.87 10.21
C GLU A 243 -21.68 10.25 8.93
N PRO A 244 -22.30 10.52 7.78
CA PRO A 244 -21.78 10.01 6.51
C PRO A 244 -20.44 10.67 6.19
N LEU A 245 -19.57 9.92 5.54
CA LEU A 245 -18.35 10.46 4.97
C LEU A 245 -18.68 11.35 3.78
N GLU A 246 -18.01 12.47 3.67
CA GLU A 246 -18.05 13.30 2.48
C GLU A 246 -17.18 12.68 1.40
N ILE A 247 -17.80 12.32 0.26
CA ILE A 247 -17.09 11.69 -0.86
C ILE A 247 -16.46 12.79 -1.71
N VAL A 248 -15.14 12.79 -1.76
CA VAL A 248 -14.33 13.74 -2.51
C VAL A 248 -13.70 13.04 -3.72
N HIS A 249 -13.96 13.60 -4.90
CA HIS A 249 -13.30 13.23 -6.14
C HIS A 249 -12.04 14.11 -6.28
N PRO A 250 -10.83 13.55 -6.19
CA PRO A 250 -9.59 14.34 -6.27
C PRO A 250 -9.49 15.13 -7.57
N ASP A 251 -9.17 16.43 -7.46
CA ASP A 251 -9.17 17.39 -8.57
C ASP A 251 -8.11 17.07 -9.64
N ASP A 252 -7.02 16.43 -9.25
CA ASP A 252 -5.95 15.96 -10.13
C ASP A 252 -6.26 14.65 -10.87
N GLY A 253 -7.43 14.06 -10.63
CA GLY A 253 -7.97 12.92 -11.36
C GLY A 253 -8.06 11.64 -10.52
N MET A 254 -8.64 10.61 -11.10
CA MET A 254 -8.91 9.34 -10.40
C MET A 254 -8.61 8.14 -11.29
N VAL A 255 -8.17 7.04 -10.69
CA VAL A 255 -8.14 5.74 -11.36
C VAL A 255 -9.55 5.17 -11.37
N LEU A 256 -10.03 4.83 -12.57
CA LEU A 256 -11.35 4.25 -12.78
C LEU A 256 -11.25 2.73 -12.88
N SER A 257 -11.90 2.02 -11.97
CA SER A 257 -12.13 0.59 -12.06
C SER A 257 -13.37 0.33 -12.90
N ASP A 258 -13.27 -0.57 -13.87
CA ASP A 258 -14.31 -0.87 -14.87
C ASP A 258 -14.94 -2.26 -14.74
N PHE A 259 -14.59 -2.99 -13.68
CA PHE A 259 -15.12 -4.28 -13.28
C PHE A 259 -15.33 -5.23 -14.47
N PRO A 260 -14.26 -5.54 -15.22
CA PRO A 260 -14.34 -6.33 -16.43
C PRO A 260 -14.60 -7.81 -16.14
N LEU A 261 -15.46 -8.43 -16.98
CA LEU A 261 -15.60 -9.87 -17.07
C LEU A 261 -14.72 -10.36 -18.22
N LEU A 262 -13.81 -11.29 -17.92
CA LEU A 262 -12.83 -11.84 -18.85
C LEU A 262 -13.15 -13.29 -19.19
N LEU A 263 -13.04 -13.68 -20.45
CA LEU A 263 -13.14 -15.05 -20.92
C LEU A 263 -11.78 -15.74 -20.84
N LEU A 264 -11.61 -16.66 -19.89
CA LEU A 264 -10.35 -17.42 -19.70
C LEU A 264 -10.33 -18.74 -20.49
N ASP A 265 -11.47 -19.45 -20.57
CA ASP A 265 -11.63 -20.63 -21.41
C ASP A 265 -12.38 -20.26 -22.70
N PRO A 266 -11.73 -20.19 -23.87
CA PRO A 266 -12.40 -19.87 -25.13
C PRO A 266 -13.51 -20.85 -25.52
N GLY A 267 -13.55 -22.06 -24.92
CA GLY A 267 -14.63 -23.04 -25.12
C GLY A 267 -15.98 -22.57 -24.58
N GLU A 268 -15.96 -21.66 -23.59
CA GLU A 268 -17.17 -21.15 -22.93
C GLU A 268 -17.69 -19.83 -23.54
N ARG A 269 -17.24 -19.47 -24.75
CA ARG A 269 -17.57 -18.20 -25.42
C ARG A 269 -19.08 -17.97 -25.56
N GLU A 270 -19.87 -19.02 -25.86
CA GLU A 270 -21.32 -18.88 -26.02
C GLU A 270 -21.98 -18.55 -24.68
N ALA A 271 -21.63 -19.25 -23.62
CA ALA A 271 -22.14 -18.99 -22.28
C ALA A 271 -21.68 -17.61 -21.78
N TYR A 272 -20.41 -17.23 -21.99
CA TYR A 272 -19.90 -15.89 -21.74
C TYR A 272 -20.74 -14.81 -22.42
N GLY A 273 -21.07 -14.99 -23.71
CA GLY A 273 -21.88 -14.04 -24.46
C GLY A 273 -23.27 -13.84 -23.83
N LYS A 274 -23.94 -14.93 -23.42
CA LYS A 274 -25.27 -14.86 -22.74
C LYS A 274 -25.17 -14.07 -21.42
N VAL A 275 -24.13 -14.32 -20.62
CA VAL A 275 -23.87 -13.61 -19.37
C VAL A 275 -23.61 -12.12 -19.61
N VAL A 276 -22.77 -11.78 -20.59
CA VAL A 276 -22.47 -10.39 -20.95
C VAL A 276 -23.71 -9.65 -21.42
N ASP A 277 -24.51 -10.27 -22.33
CA ASP A 277 -25.72 -9.65 -22.86
C ASP A 277 -26.73 -9.36 -21.73
N TRP A 278 -26.88 -10.30 -20.78
CA TRP A 278 -27.74 -10.11 -19.62
C TRP A 278 -27.23 -8.99 -18.70
N LEU A 279 -25.93 -9.00 -18.34
CA LEU A 279 -25.32 -8.00 -17.46
C LEU A 279 -25.37 -6.59 -18.07
N LEU A 280 -25.29 -6.46 -19.39
CA LEU A 280 -25.34 -5.18 -20.11
C LEU A 280 -26.75 -4.72 -20.44
N SER A 281 -27.79 -5.55 -20.21
CA SER A 281 -29.16 -5.12 -20.43
C SER A 281 -29.51 -3.90 -19.60
N PRO A 282 -30.33 -2.95 -20.10
CA PRO A 282 -30.66 -1.74 -19.35
C PRO A 282 -31.34 -2.01 -18.01
N ASP A 283 -32.09 -3.07 -17.88
CA ASP A 283 -32.77 -3.43 -16.62
C ASP A 283 -31.77 -3.95 -15.59
N THR A 284 -30.89 -4.86 -15.98
CA THR A 284 -29.84 -5.36 -15.11
C THR A 284 -28.87 -4.23 -14.70
N GLN A 285 -28.52 -3.33 -15.62
CA GLN A 285 -27.65 -2.20 -15.33
C GLN A 285 -28.28 -1.23 -14.31
N ARG A 286 -29.61 -0.99 -14.37
CA ARG A 286 -30.30 -0.21 -13.33
C ARG A 286 -30.29 -0.93 -11.97
N GLU A 287 -30.49 -2.24 -11.98
CA GLU A 287 -30.51 -3.03 -10.75
C GLU A 287 -29.10 -3.13 -10.13
N LEU A 288 -28.06 -3.36 -10.93
CA LEU A 288 -26.66 -3.29 -10.50
C LEU A 288 -26.35 -1.94 -9.85
N MET A 289 -26.68 -0.83 -10.54
CA MET A 289 -26.47 0.52 -10.00
C MET A 289 -27.20 0.72 -8.67
N ARG A 290 -28.47 0.31 -8.59
CA ARG A 290 -29.30 0.48 -7.40
C ARG A 290 -28.79 -0.29 -6.19
N ARG A 291 -28.31 -1.53 -6.40
CA ARG A 291 -27.83 -2.43 -5.32
C ARG A 291 -26.39 -2.15 -4.92
N THR A 292 -25.54 -1.82 -5.88
CA THR A 292 -24.10 -1.76 -5.66
C THR A 292 -23.51 -0.35 -5.67
N HIS A 293 -24.33 0.67 -5.97
CA HIS A 293 -23.88 2.06 -6.18
C HIS A 293 -22.76 2.21 -7.22
N ARG A 294 -22.58 1.22 -8.14
CA ARG A 294 -21.64 1.33 -9.24
C ARG A 294 -22.29 2.04 -10.43
N ARG A 295 -21.46 2.77 -11.15
CA ARG A 295 -21.89 3.53 -12.34
C ARG A 295 -22.18 2.56 -13.50
N PRO A 296 -23.32 2.69 -14.19
CA PRO A 296 -23.63 1.87 -15.35
C PRO A 296 -22.64 2.18 -16.49
N VAL A 297 -22.37 1.17 -17.33
CA VAL A 297 -21.62 1.36 -18.58
C VAL A 297 -22.55 1.67 -19.76
N SER A 298 -23.82 1.26 -19.67
CA SER A 298 -24.85 1.55 -20.67
C SER A 298 -25.20 3.05 -20.67
N GLN A 299 -25.21 3.66 -21.86
CA GLN A 299 -25.61 5.05 -22.04
C GLN A 299 -27.14 5.23 -21.93
N ASP A 300 -27.91 4.13 -22.01
CA ASP A 300 -29.36 4.13 -21.90
C ASP A 300 -29.87 4.13 -20.45
N VAL A 301 -28.93 4.07 -19.49
CA VAL A 301 -29.23 4.10 -18.06
C VAL A 301 -28.76 5.41 -17.45
N GLU A 302 -29.71 6.25 -17.02
CA GLU A 302 -29.39 7.49 -16.34
C GLU A 302 -28.80 7.20 -14.95
N PRO A 303 -27.63 7.77 -14.60
CA PRO A 303 -27.03 7.62 -13.28
C PRO A 303 -27.95 8.16 -12.18
N SER A 304 -27.98 7.45 -11.04
CA SER A 304 -28.69 7.91 -9.84
C SER A 304 -28.12 9.25 -9.35
N PRO A 305 -28.88 10.05 -8.56
CA PRO A 305 -28.45 11.40 -8.16
C PRO A 305 -27.07 11.48 -7.52
N GLU A 306 -26.72 10.50 -6.69
CA GLU A 306 -25.41 10.39 -6.02
C GLU A 306 -24.26 10.08 -6.99
N LEU A 307 -24.55 9.51 -8.16
CA LEU A 307 -23.57 9.18 -9.20
C LEU A 307 -23.49 10.22 -10.34
N ARG A 308 -24.24 11.33 -10.26
CA ARG A 308 -24.23 12.37 -11.29
C ARG A 308 -22.97 13.23 -11.29
N THR A 309 -22.19 13.24 -10.20
CA THR A 309 -20.92 13.94 -10.16
C THR A 309 -20.00 13.40 -11.25
N SER A 310 -19.44 14.30 -12.05
CA SER A 310 -18.48 13.90 -13.10
C SER A 310 -17.26 13.23 -12.47
N VAL A 311 -16.82 12.15 -13.08
CA VAL A 311 -15.58 11.46 -12.66
C VAL A 311 -14.32 12.30 -12.95
N GLY A 312 -14.46 13.46 -13.64
CA GLY A 312 -13.31 14.30 -13.95
C GLY A 312 -12.30 13.60 -14.88
N ASN A 313 -11.02 13.85 -14.66
CA ASN A 313 -9.95 13.24 -15.43
C ASN A 313 -9.68 11.81 -14.96
N ALA A 314 -9.73 10.84 -15.88
CA ALA A 314 -9.28 9.49 -15.60
C ALA A 314 -7.75 9.44 -15.67
N LEU A 315 -7.12 9.00 -14.58
CA LEU A 315 -5.68 8.75 -14.53
C LEU A 315 -5.34 7.44 -15.24
N SER A 316 -4.24 7.45 -15.98
CA SER A 316 -3.74 6.26 -16.65
C SER A 316 -3.05 5.34 -15.64
N PHE A 317 -3.48 4.08 -15.58
CA PHE A 317 -2.74 3.07 -14.84
C PHE A 317 -1.40 2.78 -15.57
N PRO A 318 -0.29 2.49 -14.86
CA PRO A 318 0.98 2.18 -15.49
C PRO A 318 0.87 1.04 -16.52
N ASP A 319 1.62 1.15 -17.59
CA ASP A 319 1.65 0.17 -18.70
C ASP A 319 2.74 -0.92 -18.53
N ARG A 320 3.53 -0.84 -17.45
CA ARG A 320 4.59 -1.80 -17.10
C ARG A 320 4.44 -2.30 -15.68
N LEU A 321 4.63 -3.61 -15.51
CA LEU A 321 4.56 -4.26 -14.21
C LEU A 321 5.70 -3.80 -13.28
N SER A 322 6.87 -3.43 -13.81
CA SER A 322 7.99 -2.87 -13.03
C SER A 322 7.59 -1.61 -12.27
N ILE A 323 6.82 -0.72 -12.92
CA ILE A 323 6.34 0.53 -12.27
C ILE A 323 5.33 0.21 -11.16
N VAL A 324 4.42 -0.74 -11.39
CA VAL A 324 3.45 -1.16 -10.35
C VAL A 324 4.19 -1.75 -9.15
N ARG A 325 5.20 -2.60 -9.39
CA ARG A 325 6.05 -3.16 -8.32
C ARG A 325 6.78 -2.05 -7.58
N GLN A 326 7.41 -1.13 -8.30
CA GLN A 326 8.10 0.02 -7.70
C GLN A 326 7.18 0.86 -6.81
N LEU A 327 5.96 1.18 -7.26
CA LEU A 327 4.96 1.90 -6.44
C LEU A 327 4.68 1.19 -5.12
N VAL A 328 4.51 -0.13 -5.17
CA VAL A 328 4.23 -0.95 -4.00
C VAL A 328 5.44 -1.07 -3.08
N ASP A 329 6.63 -1.30 -3.64
CA ASP A 329 7.89 -1.42 -2.89
C ASP A 329 8.27 -0.09 -2.23
N ASP A 330 8.18 1.02 -2.96
CA ASP A 330 8.44 2.36 -2.44
C ASP A 330 7.43 2.78 -1.37
N TYR A 331 6.16 2.36 -1.49
CA TYR A 331 5.19 2.56 -0.43
C TYR A 331 5.54 1.75 0.81
N GLY A 332 5.93 0.50 0.65
CA GLY A 332 6.30 -0.44 1.70
C GLY A 332 5.11 -1.08 2.41
N ASP A 333 5.39 -1.76 3.53
CA ASP A 333 4.39 -2.53 4.28
C ASP A 333 3.48 -1.65 5.15
N PRO A 334 2.17 -1.54 4.86
CA PRO A 334 1.24 -0.76 5.66
C PRO A 334 0.81 -1.46 6.97
N VAL A 335 1.00 -2.77 7.10
CA VAL A 335 0.71 -3.52 8.34
C VAL A 335 1.76 -3.20 9.39
N HIS A 336 3.02 -3.06 8.96
CA HIS A 336 4.12 -2.65 9.82
C HIS A 336 4.25 -1.13 9.84
N THR A 337 3.23 -0.45 10.41
CA THR A 337 3.23 1.01 10.63
C THR A 337 4.29 1.47 11.65
N SER A 338 5.11 0.55 12.11
CA SER A 338 6.27 0.80 12.94
C SER A 338 7.31 1.54 12.13
N GLY A 339 7.38 2.84 12.27
CA GLY A 339 8.40 3.68 11.63
C GLY A 339 9.82 3.19 11.91
N ASP A 340 10.74 3.59 11.06
CA ASP A 340 12.15 3.28 11.16
C ASP A 340 12.73 3.70 12.52
N GLN A 341 13.76 3.03 12.97
CA GLN A 341 14.49 3.40 14.17
C GLN A 341 15.83 4.00 13.78
N VAL A 342 16.07 5.24 14.18
CA VAL A 342 17.31 5.93 13.86
C VAL A 342 18.01 6.34 15.15
N VAL A 343 19.29 5.97 15.27
CA VAL A 343 20.16 6.37 16.37
C VAL A 343 21.08 7.48 15.89
N PHE A 344 20.84 8.70 16.34
CA PHE A 344 21.69 9.85 16.06
C PHE A 344 22.80 9.95 17.09
N LEU A 345 24.02 9.96 16.63
CA LEU A 345 25.22 10.24 17.43
C LEU A 345 25.70 11.64 17.05
N LEU A 346 25.44 12.60 17.92
CA LEU A 346 25.69 14.02 17.67
C LEU A 346 26.91 14.47 18.47
N ASP A 347 27.92 14.94 17.77
CA ASP A 347 29.16 15.47 18.38
C ASP A 347 28.94 16.86 19.00
N PHE A 348 29.21 16.97 20.27
CA PHE A 348 29.20 18.19 21.06
C PHE A 348 30.57 18.47 21.66
N SER A 349 31.65 18.13 20.95
CA SER A 349 32.99 18.58 21.28
C SER A 349 33.13 20.07 21.03
N THR A 350 34.14 20.69 21.69
CA THR A 350 34.38 22.13 21.60
C THR A 350 34.68 22.60 20.17
N SER A 351 35.22 21.72 19.30
CA SER A 351 35.49 21.99 17.90
C SER A 351 34.20 22.24 17.08
N MET A 352 33.09 21.67 17.53
CA MET A 352 31.76 21.87 16.90
C MET A 352 31.18 23.28 17.14
N ARG A 353 31.74 24.08 18.04
CA ARG A 353 31.20 25.43 18.33
C ARG A 353 31.18 26.32 17.08
N GLY A 354 30.26 27.26 17.07
CA GLY A 354 30.11 28.24 15.97
C GLY A 354 29.26 27.69 14.80
N GLU A 355 29.78 27.81 13.59
CA GLU A 355 29.02 27.47 12.36
C GLU A 355 28.69 26.00 12.26
N ARG A 356 29.53 25.08 12.73
CA ARG A 356 29.32 23.62 12.62
C ARG A 356 28.11 23.16 13.43
N ILE A 357 28.02 23.57 14.70
CA ILE A 357 26.87 23.22 15.53
C ILE A 357 25.59 23.93 15.04
N ALA A 358 25.73 25.13 14.46
CA ALA A 358 24.60 25.82 13.83
C ALA A 358 24.09 25.04 12.61
N ALA A 359 24.99 24.54 11.74
CA ALA A 359 24.65 23.71 10.61
C ALA A 359 24.00 22.39 11.03
N LEU A 360 24.52 21.69 12.06
CA LEU A 360 23.92 20.49 12.62
C LEU A 360 22.49 20.76 13.12
N ARG A 361 22.30 21.83 13.88
CA ARG A 361 20.98 22.23 14.39
C ARG A 361 20.00 22.60 13.27
N ALA A 362 20.47 23.32 12.26
CA ALA A 362 19.65 23.69 11.10
C ALA A 362 19.21 22.44 10.31
N ALA A 363 20.13 21.50 10.08
CA ALA A 363 19.81 20.22 9.43
C ALA A 363 18.78 19.42 10.22
N PHE A 364 18.94 19.33 11.53
CA PHE A 364 18.01 18.62 12.41
C PHE A 364 16.64 19.31 12.45
N ALA A 365 16.60 20.63 12.53
CA ALA A 365 15.35 21.40 12.47
C ALA A 365 14.62 21.21 11.12
N GLY A 366 15.35 21.12 10.00
CA GLY A 366 14.78 20.78 8.69
C GLY A 366 14.06 19.45 8.74
N LEU A 367 14.69 18.40 9.27
CA LEU A 367 14.09 17.08 9.45
C LEU A 367 12.94 17.08 10.48
N SER A 368 12.94 18.01 11.42
CA SER A 368 11.83 18.22 12.36
C SER A 368 10.67 19.03 11.77
N GLY A 369 10.70 19.36 10.47
CA GLY A 369 9.61 20.00 9.74
C GLY A 369 9.71 21.52 9.63
N ALA A 370 10.87 22.13 9.92
CA ALA A 370 11.09 23.56 9.66
C ALA A 370 11.20 23.86 8.16
N ASP A 371 11.64 22.90 7.35
CA ASP A 371 11.66 23.01 5.90
C ASP A 371 10.28 22.69 5.33
N ARG A 372 9.62 23.74 4.81
CA ARG A 372 8.26 23.66 4.22
C ARG A 372 8.27 23.56 2.70
N THR A 373 9.42 23.43 2.06
CA THR A 373 9.51 23.17 0.63
C THR A 373 8.88 21.82 0.28
N SER A 374 8.53 21.63 -1.00
CA SER A 374 7.98 20.35 -1.47
C SER A 374 8.92 19.18 -1.16
N THR A 375 10.23 19.37 -1.24
CA THR A 375 11.23 18.35 -0.89
C THR A 375 11.34 18.17 0.62
N GLY A 376 11.39 19.26 1.39
CA GLY A 376 11.52 19.22 2.85
C GLY A 376 10.36 18.56 3.56
N LYS A 377 9.13 18.73 3.06
CA LYS A 377 7.94 18.07 3.61
C LYS A 377 8.05 16.55 3.62
N PHE A 378 8.70 15.95 2.65
CA PHE A 378 8.87 14.50 2.54
C PHE A 378 10.21 13.99 3.10
N ALA A 379 11.13 14.89 3.45
CA ALA A 379 12.37 14.54 4.14
C ALA A 379 12.24 14.50 5.66
N ARG A 380 11.18 15.09 6.23
CA ARG A 380 10.97 15.20 7.68
C ARG A 380 10.81 13.86 8.38
N PHE A 381 10.97 13.86 9.70
CA PHE A 381 10.63 12.69 10.52
C PHE A 381 9.13 12.39 10.46
N TYR A 382 8.81 11.11 10.23
CA TYR A 382 7.44 10.65 10.09
C TYR A 382 6.86 10.13 11.40
N ARG A 383 5.56 10.14 11.46
CA ARG A 383 4.82 9.54 12.56
C ARG A 383 5.16 8.04 12.66
N GLY A 384 5.43 7.56 13.88
CA GLY A 384 5.82 6.18 14.17
C GLY A 384 7.33 5.96 14.21
N GLU A 385 8.15 6.84 13.64
CA GLU A 385 9.61 6.73 13.74
C GLU A 385 10.08 6.84 15.21
N ARG A 386 11.04 6.02 15.56
CA ARG A 386 11.68 6.01 16.87
C ARG A 386 13.11 6.56 16.76
N LEU A 387 13.31 7.74 17.30
CA LEU A 387 14.56 8.49 17.17
C LEU A 387 15.28 8.50 18.51
N THR A 388 16.48 7.94 18.57
CA THR A 388 17.35 8.02 19.74
C THR A 388 18.46 9.01 19.46
N VAL A 389 18.52 10.07 20.23
CA VAL A 389 19.56 11.10 20.14
C VAL A 389 20.57 10.88 21.27
N VAL A 390 21.81 10.60 20.90
CA VAL A 390 22.96 10.49 21.79
C VAL A 390 23.89 11.68 21.52
N ARG A 391 23.98 12.57 22.47
CA ARG A 391 24.98 13.66 22.44
C ARG A 391 26.26 13.17 23.10
N PHE A 392 27.39 13.37 22.43
CA PHE A 392 28.68 12.93 22.94
C PHE A 392 29.75 14.00 22.79
N GLY A 393 30.79 13.87 23.58
CA GLY A 393 32.07 14.55 23.51
C GLY A 393 33.15 13.54 23.93
N GLY A 394 33.91 13.76 24.96
CA GLY A 394 34.83 12.77 25.56
C GLY A 394 34.10 11.58 26.19
N SER A 395 32.82 11.70 26.39
CA SER A 395 31.91 10.64 26.87
C SER A 395 30.49 10.90 26.36
N VAL A 396 29.54 9.99 26.63
CA VAL A 396 28.12 10.24 26.40
C VAL A 396 27.63 11.31 27.37
N LEU A 397 27.21 12.44 26.84
CA LEU A 397 26.70 13.58 27.59
C LEU A 397 25.22 13.46 27.91
N GLN A 398 24.45 12.94 26.95
CA GLN A 398 23.00 12.82 27.04
C GLN A 398 22.48 11.76 26.08
N GLU A 399 21.43 11.03 26.48
CA GLU A 399 20.75 10.05 25.65
C GLU A 399 19.26 10.19 25.85
N HIS A 400 18.51 10.36 24.75
CA HIS A 400 17.07 10.47 24.76
C HIS A 400 16.46 9.70 23.58
N THR A 401 15.37 8.99 23.85
CA THR A 401 14.56 8.33 22.81
C THR A 401 13.19 8.96 22.74
N VAL A 402 12.79 9.34 21.55
CA VAL A 402 11.47 9.92 21.25
C VAL A 402 10.81 9.09 20.15
N THR A 403 9.54 8.71 20.33
CA THR A 403 8.72 8.19 19.26
C THR A 403 7.87 9.35 18.72
N VAL A 404 7.97 9.62 17.43
CA VAL A 404 7.25 10.72 16.79
C VAL A 404 5.77 10.35 16.68
N ARG A 405 4.91 11.04 17.40
CA ARG A 405 3.45 10.89 17.37
C ARG A 405 2.75 12.17 16.94
N SER A 406 3.43 13.31 17.16
CA SER A 406 2.91 14.65 16.95
C SER A 406 4.05 15.67 16.79
N ASP A 407 3.70 16.88 16.36
CA ASP A 407 4.64 18.02 16.28
C ASP A 407 5.25 18.38 17.65
N ALA A 408 4.59 18.03 18.76
CA ALA A 408 5.15 18.25 20.10
C ALA A 408 6.40 17.38 20.36
N ASP A 409 6.41 16.17 19.80
CA ASP A 409 7.56 15.26 19.87
C ASP A 409 8.75 15.80 19.04
N LEU A 410 8.47 16.36 17.85
CA LEU A 410 9.46 17.01 17.00
C LEU A 410 10.08 18.22 17.71
N LYS A 411 9.26 19.08 18.32
CA LYS A 411 9.75 20.19 19.16
C LYS A 411 10.57 19.71 20.36
N THR A 412 10.30 18.51 20.85
CA THR A 412 11.10 17.92 21.94
C THR A 412 12.47 17.50 21.43
N LEU A 413 12.55 16.90 20.23
CA LEU A 413 13.81 16.57 19.57
C LEU A 413 14.66 17.83 19.33
N ASP A 414 14.06 18.91 18.79
CA ASP A 414 14.77 20.18 18.57
C ASP A 414 15.35 20.74 19.88
N ARG A 415 14.60 20.69 21.00
CA ARG A 415 15.09 21.12 22.31
C ARG A 415 16.26 20.28 22.82
N ILE A 416 16.24 18.95 22.58
CA ILE A 416 17.34 18.04 22.93
C ILE A 416 18.61 18.43 22.17
N VAL A 417 18.48 18.71 20.86
CA VAL A 417 19.60 19.09 19.99
C VAL A 417 20.08 20.52 20.23
N ALA A 418 19.16 21.43 20.57
CA ALA A 418 19.51 22.83 20.87
C ALA A 418 20.22 23.01 22.20
N GLY A 419 19.95 22.17 23.19
CA GLY A 419 20.42 22.34 24.57
C GLY A 419 21.86 21.88 24.81
N GLY A 420 22.35 22.14 26.00
CA GLY A 420 23.50 21.54 26.63
C GLY A 420 24.88 22.13 26.35
N GLY A 421 25.83 21.67 27.14
CA GLY A 421 27.25 22.10 27.08
C GLY A 421 28.04 21.32 26.03
N PHE A 422 29.28 21.76 25.84
CA PHE A 422 30.30 21.11 25.02
C PHE A 422 31.37 20.47 25.93
N ASP A 423 32.00 19.42 25.41
CA ASP A 423 33.14 18.75 26.04
C ASP A 423 34.42 19.08 25.24
N ASP A 424 35.56 19.09 25.90
CA ASP A 424 36.84 19.42 25.27
C ASP A 424 37.48 18.24 24.51
N ALA A 425 36.88 17.06 24.59
CA ALA A 425 37.36 15.84 23.95
C ALA A 425 36.30 15.21 23.05
N THR A 426 36.75 14.32 22.12
CA THR A 426 35.91 13.59 21.19
C THR A 426 36.17 12.10 21.26
N ALA A 427 35.23 11.31 21.79
CA ALA A 427 35.28 9.86 21.91
C ALA A 427 34.44 9.17 20.84
N LEU A 428 34.74 9.38 19.56
CA LEU A 428 33.98 8.93 18.38
C LEU A 428 33.68 7.44 18.43
N TRP A 429 34.70 6.59 18.61
CA TRP A 429 34.51 5.14 18.58
C TRP A 429 33.76 4.61 19.80
N SER A 430 33.83 5.32 20.93
CA SER A 430 33.01 5.02 22.11
C SER A 430 31.55 5.38 21.88
N ALA A 431 31.28 6.49 21.18
CA ALA A 431 29.94 6.87 20.80
C ALA A 431 29.32 5.85 19.81
N LEU A 432 30.10 5.41 18.82
CA LEU A 432 29.66 4.34 17.90
C LEU A 432 29.41 3.01 18.62
N ASP A 433 30.28 2.57 19.54
CA ASP A 433 30.06 1.37 20.37
C ASP A 433 28.74 1.49 21.15
N ARG A 434 28.43 2.68 21.70
CA ARG A 434 27.13 2.93 22.36
C ARG A 434 25.98 2.87 21.39
N GLY A 435 26.10 3.53 20.24
CA GLY A 435 25.07 3.53 19.19
C GLY A 435 24.72 2.13 18.72
N TYR A 436 25.71 1.28 18.47
CA TYR A 436 25.52 -0.11 18.07
C TYR A 436 24.87 -0.97 19.14
N ARG A 437 25.14 -0.73 20.42
CA ARG A 437 24.42 -1.41 21.51
C ARG A 437 22.94 -1.05 21.52
N ILE A 438 22.64 0.25 21.39
CA ILE A 438 21.25 0.71 21.30
C ILE A 438 20.56 0.10 20.07
N ALA A 439 21.23 0.13 18.91
CA ALA A 439 20.70 -0.40 17.67
C ALA A 439 20.49 -1.93 17.73
N ALA A 440 21.45 -2.68 18.28
CA ALA A 440 21.33 -4.12 18.46
C ALA A 440 20.20 -4.50 19.43
N ASP A 441 19.99 -3.72 20.49
CA ASP A 441 18.83 -3.89 21.38
C ASP A 441 17.52 -3.62 20.64
N ALA A 442 17.49 -2.60 19.77
CA ALA A 442 16.34 -2.24 18.96
C ALA A 442 16.01 -3.35 17.94
N VAL A 443 17.00 -3.90 17.22
CA VAL A 443 16.83 -5.03 16.30
C VAL A 443 16.29 -6.26 17.03
N ARG A 444 16.82 -6.56 18.22
CA ARG A 444 16.31 -7.69 19.01
C ARG A 444 14.88 -7.51 19.49
N ALA A 445 14.50 -6.29 19.83
CA ALA A 445 13.15 -5.96 20.32
C ALA A 445 12.10 -5.95 19.19
N ALA A 446 12.49 -5.58 17.97
CA ALA A 446 11.61 -5.48 16.81
C ALA A 446 12.42 -5.77 15.52
N PRO A 447 12.66 -7.07 15.21
CA PRO A 447 13.49 -7.48 14.05
C PRO A 447 12.95 -7.02 12.70
N GLU A 448 11.65 -6.77 12.62
CA GLU A 448 10.96 -6.32 11.42
C GLU A 448 11.17 -4.82 11.12
N ARG A 449 11.70 -4.05 12.09
CA ARG A 449 11.90 -2.61 11.93
C ARG A 449 13.31 -2.31 11.43
N PRO A 450 13.45 -1.58 10.32
CA PRO A 450 14.77 -1.06 9.93
C PRO A 450 15.39 -0.21 11.04
N VAL A 451 16.67 -0.44 11.28
CA VAL A 451 17.46 0.34 12.24
C VAL A 451 18.67 0.89 11.52
N ALA A 452 18.96 2.18 11.69
CA ALA A 452 20.16 2.82 11.17
C ALA A 452 20.84 3.71 12.21
N ILE A 453 22.14 3.94 12.05
CA ILE A 453 22.90 4.89 12.85
C ILE A 453 23.30 6.07 11.96
N VAL A 454 23.13 7.30 12.46
CA VAL A 454 23.61 8.54 11.83
C VAL A 454 24.59 9.20 12.77
N LEU A 455 25.87 9.19 12.39
CA LEU A 455 26.95 9.85 13.12
C LEU A 455 27.24 11.21 12.50
N MET A 456 27.16 12.26 13.30
CA MET A 456 27.39 13.65 12.88
C MET A 456 28.54 14.23 13.72
N THR A 457 29.70 14.50 13.07
CA THR A 457 30.93 14.93 13.74
C THR A 457 31.77 15.81 12.83
N ASP A 458 32.64 16.64 13.44
CA ASP A 458 33.68 17.40 12.75
C ASP A 458 35.09 16.99 13.20
N GLY A 459 35.19 16.02 14.13
CA GLY A 459 36.40 15.76 14.84
C GLY A 459 37.04 14.41 14.61
N GLU A 460 38.33 14.36 14.94
CA GLU A 460 39.09 13.13 15.09
C GLU A 460 38.90 12.55 16.49
N ASN A 461 38.92 11.23 16.58
CA ASN A 461 38.88 10.56 17.87
C ASN A 461 40.17 10.86 18.67
N ASN A 462 40.05 11.60 19.76
CA ASN A 462 41.18 11.96 20.59
C ASN A 462 41.14 11.33 22.01
N THR A 463 40.04 10.61 22.32
CA THR A 463 39.91 9.91 23.61
C THR A 463 39.00 8.68 23.47
N GLY A 464 38.91 7.86 24.50
CA GLY A 464 38.07 6.68 24.55
C GLY A 464 38.62 5.49 23.74
N LEU A 465 37.74 4.73 23.10
CA LEU A 465 38.12 3.55 22.32
C LEU A 465 38.93 3.91 21.08
N SER A 466 39.90 3.07 20.74
CA SER A 466 40.51 3.08 19.41
C SER A 466 39.61 2.42 18.39
N TYR A 467 39.84 2.70 17.09
CA TYR A 467 39.09 2.04 15.98
C TYR A 467 39.17 0.51 16.06
N ALA A 468 40.37 -0.03 16.34
CA ALA A 468 40.58 -1.47 16.49
C ALA A 468 39.79 -2.07 17.66
N GLU A 469 39.66 -1.35 18.76
CA GLU A 469 38.84 -1.78 19.91
C GLU A 469 37.35 -1.72 19.59
N PHE A 470 36.91 -0.67 18.89
CA PHE A 470 35.54 -0.57 18.39
C PHE A 470 35.20 -1.77 17.51
N LEU A 471 35.99 -2.10 16.48
CA LEU A 471 35.75 -3.24 15.61
C LEU A 471 35.66 -4.57 16.38
N ARG A 472 36.53 -4.79 17.36
CA ARG A 472 36.45 -6.00 18.21
C ARG A 472 35.16 -6.08 19.02
N ARG A 473 34.67 -4.95 19.52
CA ARG A 473 33.40 -4.89 20.28
C ARG A 473 32.21 -5.03 19.38
N HIS A 474 32.18 -4.38 18.23
CA HIS A 474 31.17 -4.51 17.22
C HIS A 474 30.98 -5.98 16.80
N GLY A 475 32.07 -6.68 16.46
CA GLY A 475 32.02 -8.10 16.11
C GLY A 475 31.51 -9.05 17.20
N ARG A 476 31.40 -8.59 18.47
CA ARG A 476 30.77 -9.37 19.55
C ARG A 476 29.28 -9.17 19.69
N LEU A 477 28.71 -8.18 19.01
CA LEU A 477 27.27 -7.91 19.03
C LEU A 477 26.49 -8.87 18.13
N GLY A 478 27.18 -9.56 17.21
CA GLY A 478 26.62 -10.57 16.32
C GLY A 478 25.73 -9.99 15.22
N SER A 479 24.94 -10.85 14.58
CA SER A 479 24.14 -10.51 13.39
C SER A 479 23.17 -9.34 13.58
N ALA A 480 22.73 -9.06 14.80
CA ALA A 480 21.88 -7.90 15.08
C ALA A 480 22.60 -6.55 14.86
N ALA A 481 23.93 -6.51 15.00
CA ALA A 481 24.71 -5.30 14.70
C ALA A 481 25.13 -5.24 13.23
N ASP A 482 25.42 -6.41 12.62
CA ASP A 482 25.86 -6.50 11.22
C ASP A 482 24.79 -5.99 10.22
N ALA A 483 23.51 -6.06 10.61
CA ALA A 483 22.40 -5.58 9.81
C ALA A 483 22.14 -4.07 9.90
N VAL A 484 22.91 -3.33 10.74
CA VAL A 484 22.67 -1.91 11.01
C VAL A 484 23.67 -1.04 10.22
N PRO A 485 23.23 -0.33 9.15
CA PRO A 485 24.10 0.58 8.43
C PRO A 485 24.42 1.83 9.26
N THR A 486 25.67 2.33 9.15
CA THR A 486 26.08 3.62 9.72
C THR A 486 26.29 4.64 8.62
N PHE A 487 25.51 5.71 8.65
CA PHE A 487 25.70 6.89 7.82
C PHE A 487 26.54 7.92 8.60
N THR A 488 27.63 8.38 8.01
CA THR A 488 28.49 9.38 8.64
C THR A 488 28.35 10.71 7.94
N VAL A 489 28.03 11.76 8.70
CA VAL A 489 27.89 13.14 8.21
C VAL A 489 29.08 13.95 8.72
N GLN A 490 29.87 14.46 7.80
CA GLN A 490 31.08 15.22 8.10
C GLN A 490 30.82 16.72 8.13
N PHE A 491 31.21 17.39 9.21
CA PHE A 491 31.24 18.85 9.33
C PHE A 491 32.71 19.31 9.36
N GLY A 492 33.09 20.19 8.41
CA GLY A 492 34.45 20.71 8.36
C GLY A 492 35.51 19.70 7.84
N GLU A 493 36.74 19.80 8.35
CA GLU A 493 37.91 19.06 7.86
C GLU A 493 38.23 17.78 8.66
N ALA A 494 37.22 17.07 9.17
CA ALA A 494 37.42 15.82 9.89
C ALA A 494 38.19 14.76 9.07
N ASP A 495 38.79 13.75 9.75
CA ASP A 495 39.38 12.61 9.04
C ASP A 495 38.33 11.82 8.27
N ALA A 496 38.07 12.30 7.04
CA ALA A 496 37.16 11.65 6.08
C ALA A 496 37.49 10.15 5.88
N GLY A 497 38.76 9.77 6.02
CA GLY A 497 39.23 8.40 5.89
C GLY A 497 38.71 7.49 7.00
N ALA A 498 38.70 7.96 8.24
CA ALA A 498 38.15 7.21 9.37
C ALA A 498 36.65 7.05 9.28
N LEU A 499 35.93 8.12 8.94
CA LEU A 499 34.47 8.12 8.76
C LEU A 499 34.04 7.20 7.61
N LYS A 500 34.72 7.27 6.46
CA LYS A 500 34.48 6.37 5.31
C LYS A 500 34.67 4.89 5.69
N ARG A 501 35.76 4.58 6.42
CA ARG A 501 36.01 3.20 6.87
C ARG A 501 34.96 2.71 7.84
N ALA A 502 34.48 3.57 8.76
CA ALA A 502 33.41 3.20 9.69
C ALA A 502 32.11 2.91 8.97
N ALA A 503 31.71 3.79 8.06
CA ALA A 503 30.51 3.61 7.24
C ALA A 503 30.60 2.36 6.36
N ALA A 504 31.70 2.18 5.61
CA ALA A 504 31.87 1.03 4.71
C ALA A 504 31.93 -0.32 5.45
N ALA A 505 32.49 -0.36 6.67
CA ALA A 505 32.56 -1.58 7.48
C ALA A 505 31.16 -2.08 7.93
N THR A 506 30.13 -1.26 7.80
CA THR A 506 28.77 -1.50 8.34
C THR A 506 27.68 -1.41 7.28
N GLY A 507 28.06 -1.38 6.00
CA GLY A 507 27.10 -1.30 4.90
C GLY A 507 26.43 0.05 4.69
N GLY A 508 26.89 1.11 5.39
CA GLY A 508 26.44 2.48 5.17
C GLY A 508 27.40 3.29 4.29
N ARG A 509 27.25 4.61 4.29
CA ARG A 509 28.10 5.53 3.53
C ARG A 509 28.37 6.84 4.26
N MET A 510 29.41 7.54 3.82
CA MET A 510 29.65 8.92 4.24
C MET A 510 28.90 9.89 3.33
N VAL A 511 28.30 10.91 3.92
CA VAL A 511 27.62 12.03 3.26
C VAL A 511 28.19 13.36 3.73
N ASP A 512 28.16 14.36 2.87
CA ASP A 512 28.58 15.71 3.24
C ASP A 512 27.51 16.42 4.08
N ALA A 513 27.91 17.39 4.89
CA ALA A 513 27.03 18.12 5.80
C ALA A 513 26.04 19.10 5.13
N GLY A 514 25.94 19.12 3.80
CA GLY A 514 24.94 19.91 3.08
C GLY A 514 23.53 19.42 3.37
N LEU A 515 22.54 20.34 3.41
CA LEU A 515 21.14 20.00 3.71
C LEU A 515 20.59 18.98 2.70
N SER A 516 20.93 19.12 1.41
CA SER A 516 20.56 18.17 0.35
C SER A 516 21.12 16.78 0.59
N SER A 517 22.41 16.68 0.98
CA SER A 517 23.07 15.40 1.23
C SER A 517 22.50 14.67 2.45
N LEU A 518 22.05 15.40 3.47
CA LEU A 518 21.40 14.82 4.64
C LEU A 518 20.01 14.29 4.26
N THR A 519 19.26 15.03 3.47
CA THR A 519 17.96 14.60 2.91
C THR A 519 18.12 13.32 2.09
N ASP A 520 19.15 13.24 1.24
CA ASP A 520 19.42 12.05 0.43
C ASP A 520 19.86 10.86 1.28
N ALA A 521 20.62 11.08 2.36
CA ALA A 521 20.94 10.03 3.32
C ALA A 521 19.67 9.49 4.01
N PHE A 522 18.72 10.36 4.35
CA PHE A 522 17.45 9.93 4.93
C PHE A 522 16.57 9.16 3.95
N LYS A 523 16.57 9.51 2.67
CA LYS A 523 15.91 8.73 1.62
C LYS A 523 16.44 7.30 1.60
N GLU A 524 17.76 7.15 1.58
CA GLU A 524 18.41 5.85 1.57
C GLU A 524 18.15 5.03 2.86
N ILE A 525 18.18 5.67 4.03
CA ILE A 525 17.82 5.03 5.32
C ILE A 525 16.41 4.44 5.25
N ARG A 526 15.51 5.10 4.57
CA ARG A 526 14.13 4.67 4.36
C ARG A 526 13.96 3.67 3.20
N GLY A 527 15.04 3.23 2.58
CA GLY A 527 15.02 2.32 1.43
C GLY A 527 14.58 2.97 0.12
N CYS A 528 14.69 4.29 0.00
CA CYS A 528 14.50 5.02 -1.23
C CYS A 528 15.83 5.13 -1.97
N HIS A 529 15.97 4.48 -3.13
CA HIS A 529 17.20 4.42 -3.94
C HIS A 529 17.07 5.25 -5.23
#